data_5be36da492abe3af8a8fbb29cab6ff83
#
_entry.id   5be36da492abe3af8a8fbb29cab6ff83
#
_cell.length_a   1.000
_cell.length_b   1.000
_cell.length_c   1.000
_cell.angle_alpha   90.00
_cell.angle_beta   90.00
_cell.angle_gamma   90.00
#
_symmetry.space_group_name_H-M   'P 1'
#
loop_
_entity.id
_entity.type
_entity.pdbx_description
1 polymer ?
#
loop_
_entity_poly.entity_id
_entity_poly.type
_entity_poly.pdbx_seq_one_letter_code
_entity_poly.pdbx_strand_id
1 'polypeptide(L)'
;MNFIKDVLGEILFKKQKKDFLNNQSIVANSISKNRLNYLQKENNNHNFNIKNENEITLELFHKIRGIYDFKALNQRYKDKKIYDYYCPTQETRKKLFEIISVARCLKIGFEEFIGCKKNIQKSLKNPNIFFDYDLNKKNVLFFQTILNKFEGKFIKNENFKTYFPELTKNDFEELKKLIFNQESYFIKAKEIVKKIKIKVDEPYNQNLKNEDQ
;
A
#
# COMPACT_ATOMS: atom_id res chain seq x y z
N MET A 1 -42.40 -10.27 18.42
CA MET A 1 -42.37 -10.06 16.96
C MET A 1 -41.08 -9.32 16.47
N ASN A 2 -40.40 -8.55 17.30
CA ASN A 2 -39.16 -7.84 16.94
C ASN A 2 -37.94 -8.78 16.84
N PHE A 3 -37.79 -9.74 17.76
CA PHE A 3 -36.65 -10.66 17.80
C PHE A 3 -36.39 -11.43 16.49
N ILE A 4 -37.46 -11.93 15.83
CA ILE A 4 -37.34 -12.67 14.56
C ILE A 4 -36.88 -11.72 13.41
N LYS A 5 -37.34 -10.48 13.42
CA LYS A 5 -36.90 -9.46 12.44
C LYS A 5 -35.43 -9.12 12.62
N ASP A 6 -34.97 -9.02 13.84
CA ASP A 6 -33.54 -8.71 14.14
C ASP A 6 -32.63 -9.86 13.74
N VAL A 7 -33.01 -11.11 14.03
CA VAL A 7 -32.25 -12.31 13.63
C VAL A 7 -32.22 -12.49 12.10
N LEU A 8 -33.34 -12.29 11.41
CA LEU A 8 -33.37 -12.33 9.96
C LEU A 8 -32.56 -11.21 9.31
N GLY A 9 -32.59 -10.02 9.91
CA GLY A 9 -31.77 -8.87 9.49
C GLY A 9 -30.28 -9.20 9.58
N GLU A 10 -29.82 -9.77 10.68
CA GLU A 10 -28.42 -10.19 10.85
C GLU A 10 -27.99 -11.28 9.85
N ILE A 11 -28.83 -12.26 9.60
CA ILE A 11 -28.54 -13.35 8.64
C ILE A 11 -28.42 -12.80 7.22
N LEU A 12 -29.36 -11.92 6.81
CA LEU A 12 -29.32 -11.27 5.50
C LEU A 12 -28.09 -10.40 5.36
N PHE A 13 -27.73 -9.62 6.37
CA PHE A 13 -26.53 -8.80 6.38
C PHE A 13 -25.24 -9.63 6.26
N LYS A 14 -25.14 -10.74 7.03
CA LYS A 14 -24.00 -11.67 6.93
C LYS A 14 -23.87 -12.25 5.53
N LYS A 15 -24.99 -12.62 4.89
CA LYS A 15 -25.03 -13.14 3.53
C LYS A 15 -24.59 -12.07 2.52
N GLN A 16 -25.17 -10.87 2.57
CA GLN A 16 -24.81 -9.76 1.69
C GLN A 16 -23.33 -9.37 1.82
N LYS A 17 -22.79 -9.32 3.05
CA LYS A 17 -21.38 -9.09 3.32
C LYS A 17 -20.50 -10.16 2.67
N LYS A 18 -20.85 -11.44 2.83
CA LYS A 18 -20.12 -12.56 2.23
C LYS A 18 -20.12 -12.47 0.70
N ASP A 19 -21.28 -12.23 0.10
CA ASP A 19 -21.42 -12.12 -1.35
C ASP A 19 -20.64 -10.92 -1.89
N PHE A 20 -20.67 -9.78 -1.20
CA PHE A 20 -19.88 -8.61 -1.53
C PHE A 20 -18.37 -8.91 -1.53
N LEU A 21 -17.84 -9.51 -0.45
CA LEU A 21 -16.42 -9.85 -0.35
C LEU A 21 -15.98 -10.87 -1.41
N ASN A 22 -16.83 -11.87 -1.70
CA ASN A 22 -16.59 -12.85 -2.75
C ASN A 22 -16.51 -12.18 -4.13
N ASN A 23 -17.41 -11.26 -4.43
CA ASN A 23 -17.40 -10.52 -5.70
C ASN A 23 -16.14 -9.65 -5.82
N GLN A 24 -15.70 -9.00 -4.74
CA GLN A 24 -14.44 -8.26 -4.74
C GLN A 24 -13.25 -9.17 -5.03
N SER A 25 -13.21 -10.37 -4.43
CA SER A 25 -12.19 -11.37 -4.67
C SER A 25 -12.13 -11.83 -6.12
N ILE A 26 -13.29 -12.12 -6.74
CA ILE A 26 -13.38 -12.54 -8.14
C ILE A 26 -12.81 -11.46 -9.07
N VAL A 27 -13.19 -10.21 -8.89
CA VAL A 27 -12.68 -9.10 -9.71
C VAL A 27 -11.18 -8.89 -9.50
N ALA A 28 -10.71 -8.96 -8.25
CA ALA A 28 -9.28 -8.85 -7.96
C ALA A 28 -8.47 -9.98 -8.60
N ASN A 29 -8.99 -11.21 -8.59
CA ASN A 29 -8.37 -12.36 -9.27
C ASN A 29 -8.26 -12.14 -10.79
N SER A 30 -9.29 -11.59 -11.42
CA SER A 30 -9.25 -11.24 -12.85
C SER A 30 -8.18 -10.21 -13.16
N ILE A 31 -8.07 -9.15 -12.36
CA ILE A 31 -7.06 -8.10 -12.52
C ILE A 31 -5.65 -8.68 -12.35
N SER A 32 -5.45 -9.56 -11.37
CA SER A 32 -4.14 -10.16 -11.06
C SER A 32 -3.70 -11.28 -12.00
N LYS A 33 -4.47 -11.59 -13.05
CA LYS A 33 -4.25 -12.74 -13.97
C LYS A 33 -4.25 -14.08 -13.23
N ASN A 34 -5.20 -14.30 -12.33
CA ASN A 34 -5.37 -15.54 -11.55
C ASN A 34 -4.16 -15.90 -10.65
N ARG A 35 -3.26 -14.97 -10.37
CA ARG A 35 -2.14 -15.19 -9.45
C ARG A 35 -2.55 -15.13 -7.96
N LEU A 36 -3.81 -14.83 -7.69
CA LEU A 36 -4.34 -14.60 -6.32
C LEU A 36 -5.01 -15.83 -5.70
N ASN A 37 -4.46 -17.02 -5.83
CA ASN A 37 -4.83 -18.12 -4.92
C ASN A 37 -4.60 -17.76 -3.42
N TYR A 38 -4.06 -16.57 -3.18
CA TYR A 38 -3.70 -16.04 -1.87
C TYR A 38 -4.85 -15.36 -1.13
N LEU A 39 -5.79 -14.73 -1.83
CA LEU A 39 -6.87 -13.95 -1.15
C LEU A 39 -7.86 -14.84 -0.40
N GLN A 40 -7.96 -16.10 -0.73
CA GLN A 40 -8.82 -17.04 0.02
C GLN A 40 -8.22 -17.41 1.38
N LYS A 41 -6.88 -17.40 1.53
CA LYS A 41 -6.22 -17.70 2.82
C LYS A 41 -6.09 -16.49 3.73
N GLU A 42 -5.96 -15.27 3.19
CA GLU A 42 -5.79 -14.04 3.97
C GLU A 42 -7.11 -13.43 4.47
N ASN A 43 -8.27 -13.88 3.98
CA ASN A 43 -9.57 -13.41 4.46
C ASN A 43 -9.78 -13.61 5.98
N ASN A 44 -8.96 -14.44 6.63
CA ASN A 44 -9.01 -14.65 8.07
C ASN A 44 -8.16 -13.64 8.87
N ASN A 45 -7.18 -12.95 8.27
CA ASN A 45 -6.23 -12.09 9.00
C ASN A 45 -6.48 -10.57 8.83
N HIS A 46 -7.13 -10.13 7.77
CA HIS A 46 -7.65 -8.76 7.72
C HIS A 46 -9.08 -8.76 8.29
N ASN A 47 -9.16 -8.82 9.61
CA ASN A 47 -10.35 -8.41 10.31
C ASN A 47 -10.60 -6.93 9.97
N PHE A 48 -11.27 -6.69 8.82
CA PHE A 48 -12.07 -5.48 8.71
C PHE A 48 -13.01 -5.54 9.90
N ASN A 49 -12.67 -4.81 10.96
CA ASN A 49 -13.53 -4.63 12.11
C ASN A 49 -14.77 -3.84 11.63
N ILE A 50 -15.61 -4.51 10.84
CA ILE A 50 -16.99 -4.10 10.60
C ILE A 50 -17.73 -4.49 11.87
N LYS A 51 -17.23 -3.96 13.02
CA LYS A 51 -17.92 -4.05 14.28
C LYS A 51 -19.05 -3.02 14.17
N ASN A 52 -20.26 -3.50 14.22
CA ASN A 52 -21.49 -2.73 14.47
C ASN A 52 -21.99 -1.76 13.38
N GLU A 53 -21.51 -1.80 12.14
CA GLU A 53 -22.20 -1.07 11.07
C GLU A 53 -23.25 -1.99 10.46
N ASN A 54 -24.51 -1.75 10.76
CA ASN A 54 -25.67 -2.47 10.20
C ASN A 54 -25.80 -2.27 8.69
N GLU A 55 -25.00 -1.37 8.10
CA GLU A 55 -24.96 -1.09 6.66
C GLU A 55 -23.53 -0.91 6.17
N ILE A 56 -23.23 -1.43 4.97
CA ILE A 56 -21.99 -1.12 4.28
C ILE A 56 -22.13 0.29 3.72
N THR A 57 -21.52 1.26 4.39
CA THR A 57 -21.50 2.63 3.90
C THR A 57 -20.74 2.71 2.57
N LEU A 58 -21.07 3.71 1.74
CA LEU A 58 -20.38 3.95 0.47
C LEU A 58 -18.87 4.19 0.67
N GLU A 59 -18.49 4.78 1.80
CA GLU A 59 -17.08 5.00 2.15
C GLU A 59 -16.37 3.68 2.46
N LEU A 60 -16.99 2.82 3.26
CA LEU A 60 -16.46 1.48 3.57
C LEU A 60 -16.34 0.64 2.31
N PHE A 61 -17.37 0.69 1.43
CA PHE A 61 -17.35 0.04 0.13
C PHE A 61 -16.11 0.44 -0.69
N HIS A 62 -15.86 1.74 -0.85
CA HIS A 62 -14.70 2.23 -1.61
C HIS A 62 -13.37 1.88 -0.95
N LYS A 63 -13.30 1.89 0.37
CA LYS A 63 -12.11 1.48 1.11
C LYS A 63 -11.79 0.00 0.86
N ILE A 64 -12.76 -0.89 1.03
CA ILE A 64 -12.59 -2.32 0.77
C ILE A 64 -12.20 -2.53 -0.70
N ARG A 65 -12.93 -1.94 -1.63
CA ARG A 65 -12.64 -2.03 -3.05
C ARG A 65 -11.22 -1.56 -3.39
N GLY A 66 -10.81 -0.42 -2.84
CA GLY A 66 -9.47 0.13 -3.05
C GLY A 66 -8.35 -0.81 -2.58
N ILE A 67 -8.55 -1.52 -1.47
CA ILE A 67 -7.58 -2.50 -0.95
C ILE A 67 -7.49 -3.72 -1.88
N TYR A 68 -8.61 -4.27 -2.34
CA TYR A 68 -8.60 -5.40 -3.27
C TYR A 68 -7.95 -5.03 -4.60
N ASP A 69 -8.30 -3.87 -5.15
CA ASP A 69 -7.71 -3.36 -6.39
C ASP A 69 -6.18 -3.14 -6.22
N PHE A 70 -5.75 -2.57 -5.10
CA PHE A 70 -4.33 -2.40 -4.79
C PHE A 70 -3.59 -3.73 -4.75
N LYS A 71 -4.09 -4.71 -4.00
CA LYS A 71 -3.49 -6.04 -3.91
C LYS A 71 -3.39 -6.70 -5.29
N ALA A 72 -4.44 -6.59 -6.10
CA ALA A 72 -4.47 -7.13 -7.44
C ALA A 72 -3.42 -6.49 -8.37
N LEU A 73 -3.27 -5.17 -8.33
CA LEU A 73 -2.27 -4.45 -9.12
C LEU A 73 -0.84 -4.79 -8.66
N ASN A 74 -0.62 -4.84 -7.34
CA ASN A 74 0.68 -5.21 -6.79
C ASN A 74 1.08 -6.64 -7.22
N GLN A 75 0.14 -7.58 -7.14
CA GLN A 75 0.35 -8.96 -7.59
C GLN A 75 0.59 -9.08 -9.09
N ARG A 76 -0.09 -8.26 -9.90
CA ARG A 76 0.04 -8.27 -11.36
C ARG A 76 1.38 -7.76 -11.85
N TYR A 77 1.87 -6.67 -11.26
CA TYR A 77 3.01 -5.90 -11.78
C TYR A 77 4.31 -6.05 -10.99
N LYS A 78 4.30 -6.74 -9.84
CA LYS A 78 5.49 -7.03 -9.04
C LYS A 78 5.93 -8.47 -9.24
N ASP A 79 6.99 -8.68 -9.99
CA ASP A 79 7.70 -9.96 -9.94
C ASP A 79 8.44 -10.05 -8.62
N LYS A 80 8.04 -11.03 -7.81
CA LYS A 80 8.59 -11.20 -6.46
C LYS A 80 10.06 -11.58 -6.49
N LYS A 81 10.51 -12.41 -7.44
CA LYS A 81 11.92 -12.84 -7.52
C LYS A 81 12.84 -11.66 -7.80
N ILE A 82 12.45 -10.80 -8.76
CA ILE A 82 13.20 -9.59 -9.08
C ILE A 82 13.16 -8.61 -7.89
N TYR A 83 12.02 -8.45 -7.23
CA TYR A 83 11.90 -7.61 -6.05
C TYR A 83 12.84 -8.08 -4.92
N ASP A 84 12.79 -9.37 -4.58
CA ASP A 84 13.57 -9.95 -3.46
C ASP A 84 15.10 -9.83 -3.75
N TYR A 85 15.51 -9.96 -5.01
CA TYR A 85 16.91 -9.83 -5.42
C TYR A 85 17.47 -8.41 -5.21
N TYR A 86 16.69 -7.37 -5.51
CA TYR A 86 17.15 -5.99 -5.37
C TYR A 86 16.81 -5.36 -4.02
N CYS A 87 15.93 -5.96 -3.23
CA CYS A 87 15.46 -5.42 -1.96
C CYS A 87 16.61 -5.26 -0.96
N PRO A 88 16.81 -4.06 -0.37
CA PRO A 88 17.82 -3.86 0.67
C PRO A 88 17.53 -4.69 1.92
N THR A 89 18.58 -5.13 2.61
CA THR A 89 18.46 -5.89 3.87
C THR A 89 18.17 -5.00 5.08
N GLN A 90 18.66 -3.74 5.07
CA GLN A 90 18.41 -2.79 6.16
C GLN A 90 16.94 -2.39 6.20
N GLU A 91 16.27 -2.56 7.34
CA GLU A 91 14.81 -2.41 7.49
C GLU A 91 14.28 -1.04 7.01
N THR A 92 14.91 0.05 7.42
CA THR A 92 14.47 1.40 6.97
C THR A 92 14.59 1.58 5.46
N ARG A 93 15.65 1.06 4.84
CA ARG A 93 15.84 1.11 3.39
C ARG A 93 14.87 0.19 2.67
N LYS A 94 14.58 -0.97 3.24
CA LYS A 94 13.57 -1.91 2.74
C LYS A 94 12.20 -1.26 2.66
N LYS A 95 11.76 -0.55 3.71
CA LYS A 95 10.50 0.20 3.72
C LYS A 95 10.43 1.26 2.62
N LEU A 96 11.50 2.05 2.44
CA LEU A 96 11.56 3.04 1.36
C LEU A 96 11.55 2.40 -0.04
N PHE A 97 12.26 1.29 -0.20
CA PHE A 97 12.29 0.53 -1.45
C PHE A 97 10.91 -0.06 -1.78
N GLU A 98 10.20 -0.57 -0.78
CA GLU A 98 8.84 -1.07 -0.95
C GLU A 98 7.88 0.04 -1.37
N ILE A 99 7.97 1.22 -0.77
CA ILE A 99 7.19 2.41 -1.18
C ILE A 99 7.40 2.71 -2.67
N ILE A 100 8.65 2.69 -3.14
CA ILE A 100 8.98 2.92 -4.55
C ILE A 100 8.39 1.80 -5.42
N SER A 101 8.49 0.55 -4.99
CA SER A 101 7.94 -0.62 -5.70
C SER A 101 6.41 -0.53 -5.83
N VAL A 102 5.73 -0.20 -4.74
CA VAL A 102 4.27 0.00 -4.71
C VAL A 102 3.85 1.13 -5.65
N ALA A 103 4.54 2.25 -5.61
CA ALA A 103 4.25 3.39 -6.48
C ALA A 103 4.35 3.01 -7.98
N ARG A 104 5.31 2.15 -8.36
CA ARG A 104 5.42 1.60 -9.71
C ARG A 104 4.17 0.81 -10.10
N CYS A 105 3.78 -0.15 -9.26
CA CYS A 105 2.61 -1.01 -9.55
C CYS A 105 1.33 -0.18 -9.69
N LEU A 106 1.15 0.83 -8.83
CA LEU A 106 0.02 1.75 -8.92
C LEU A 106 0.06 2.58 -10.19
N LYS A 107 1.22 3.11 -10.57
CA LYS A 107 1.32 3.94 -11.79
C LYS A 107 0.94 3.15 -13.04
N ILE A 108 1.47 1.94 -13.22
CA ILE A 108 1.13 1.07 -14.35
C ILE A 108 -0.37 0.72 -14.30
N GLY A 109 -0.84 0.29 -13.12
CA GLY A 109 -2.23 -0.11 -12.93
C GLY A 109 -3.23 1.02 -13.15
N PHE A 110 -2.87 2.26 -12.84
CA PHE A 110 -3.72 3.43 -13.05
C PHE A 110 -3.88 3.80 -14.54
N GLU A 111 -2.92 3.43 -15.37
CA GLU A 111 -3.00 3.60 -16.82
C GLU A 111 -3.86 2.52 -17.46
N GLU A 112 -3.73 1.26 -17.01
CA GLU A 112 -4.48 0.15 -17.58
C GLU A 112 -5.91 0.00 -17.02
N PHE A 113 -6.13 0.37 -15.74
CA PHE A 113 -7.39 0.14 -15.01
C PHE A 113 -7.92 1.41 -14.35
N ILE A 114 -8.64 2.23 -15.11
CA ILE A 114 -9.21 3.51 -14.62
C ILE A 114 -10.13 3.31 -13.42
N GLY A 115 -10.86 2.19 -13.36
CA GLY A 115 -11.72 1.84 -12.22
C GLY A 115 -10.93 1.64 -10.93
N CYS A 116 -9.81 0.91 -11.00
CA CYS A 116 -8.90 0.72 -9.86
C CYS A 116 -8.31 2.06 -9.38
N LYS A 117 -7.92 2.94 -10.31
CA LYS A 117 -7.43 4.27 -9.97
C LYS A 117 -8.41 5.04 -9.09
N LYS A 118 -9.69 5.10 -9.50
CA LYS A 118 -10.74 5.81 -8.75
C LYS A 118 -10.95 5.25 -7.33
N ASN A 119 -10.95 3.92 -7.20
CA ASN A 119 -11.15 3.25 -5.91
C ASN A 119 -9.96 3.45 -4.98
N ILE A 120 -8.74 3.24 -5.49
CA ILE A 120 -7.51 3.39 -4.72
C ILE A 120 -7.29 4.84 -4.30
N GLN A 121 -7.54 5.83 -5.18
CA GLN A 121 -7.39 7.25 -4.86
C GLN A 121 -8.25 7.70 -3.68
N LYS A 122 -9.47 7.15 -3.52
CA LYS A 122 -10.30 7.40 -2.34
C LYS A 122 -9.68 6.86 -1.04
N SER A 123 -8.95 5.77 -1.15
CA SER A 123 -8.27 5.12 -0.03
C SER A 123 -6.89 5.73 0.29
N LEU A 124 -6.29 6.52 -0.61
CA LEU A 124 -4.98 7.16 -0.42
C LEU A 124 -4.97 8.24 0.68
N LYS A 125 -6.12 8.64 1.21
CA LYS A 125 -6.20 9.49 2.41
C LYS A 125 -5.56 8.83 3.62
N ASN A 126 -5.62 7.50 3.70
CA ASN A 126 -4.90 6.71 4.70
C ASN A 126 -4.03 5.65 4.00
N PRO A 127 -2.80 5.98 3.59
CA PRO A 127 -1.95 5.06 2.83
C PRO A 127 -1.47 3.85 3.64
N ASN A 128 -1.57 3.84 4.97
CA ASN A 128 -1.17 2.72 5.82
C ASN A 128 -1.90 1.42 5.45
N ILE A 129 -3.11 1.52 4.91
CA ILE A 129 -3.88 0.33 4.48
C ILE A 129 -3.24 -0.47 3.33
N PHE A 130 -2.25 0.09 2.66
CA PHE A 130 -1.54 -0.53 1.54
C PHE A 130 -0.22 -1.20 1.95
N PHE A 131 0.16 -1.09 3.22
CA PHE A 131 1.41 -1.64 3.74
C PHE A 131 1.12 -2.51 4.96
N ASP A 132 1.94 -3.53 5.18
CA ASP A 132 1.84 -4.42 6.33
C ASP A 132 2.47 -3.81 7.60
N TYR A 133 2.81 -2.52 7.55
CA TYR A 133 3.39 -1.74 8.64
C TYR A 133 2.91 -0.29 8.59
N ASP A 134 2.96 0.38 9.73
CA ASP A 134 2.58 1.78 9.82
C ASP A 134 3.65 2.70 9.18
N LEU A 135 3.21 3.52 8.25
CA LEU A 135 4.03 4.56 7.66
C LEU A 135 4.12 5.76 8.61
N ASN A 136 5.32 6.16 8.97
CA ASN A 136 5.52 7.44 9.63
C ASN A 136 5.28 8.63 8.67
N LYS A 137 5.16 9.84 9.19
CA LYS A 137 4.90 11.05 8.39
C LYS A 137 5.89 11.24 7.23
N LYS A 138 7.17 10.92 7.44
CA LYS A 138 8.22 10.99 6.41
C LYS A 138 7.94 10.02 5.26
N ASN A 139 7.58 8.77 5.56
CA ASN A 139 7.29 7.73 4.58
C ASN A 139 5.98 8.01 3.82
N VAL A 140 4.95 8.51 4.49
CA VAL A 140 3.71 8.98 3.84
C VAL A 140 4.01 10.07 2.83
N LEU A 141 4.80 11.07 3.23
CA LEU A 141 5.20 12.17 2.34
C LEU A 141 6.01 11.67 1.14
N PHE A 142 6.93 10.73 1.35
CA PHE A 142 7.71 10.11 0.30
C PHE A 142 6.83 9.40 -0.72
N PHE A 143 5.90 8.56 -0.25
CA PHE A 143 4.94 7.85 -1.10
C PHE A 143 4.07 8.80 -1.93
N GLN A 144 3.46 9.78 -1.28
CA GLN A 144 2.62 10.77 -1.96
C GLN A 144 3.41 11.58 -3.00
N THR A 145 4.67 11.94 -2.68
CA THR A 145 5.52 12.69 -3.62
C THR A 145 5.84 11.88 -4.86
N ILE A 146 6.20 10.59 -4.71
CA ILE A 146 6.46 9.72 -5.88
C ILE A 146 5.22 9.60 -6.76
N LEU A 147 4.06 9.30 -6.18
CA LEU A 147 2.81 9.17 -6.94
C LEU A 147 2.46 10.45 -7.71
N ASN A 148 2.60 11.60 -7.06
CA ASN A 148 2.33 12.88 -7.68
C ASN A 148 3.30 13.18 -8.85
N LYS A 149 4.59 12.87 -8.68
CA LYS A 149 5.58 13.02 -9.75
C LYS A 149 5.27 12.10 -10.93
N PHE A 150 4.84 10.87 -10.68
CA PHE A 150 4.42 9.95 -11.74
C PHE A 150 3.17 10.40 -12.48
N GLU A 151 2.25 11.09 -11.80
CA GLU A 151 1.07 11.69 -12.42
C GLU A 151 1.35 13.05 -13.10
N GLY A 152 2.57 13.55 -13.02
CA GLY A 152 2.93 14.87 -13.58
C GLY A 152 2.40 16.05 -12.77
N LYS A 153 1.91 15.80 -11.53
CA LYS A 153 1.42 16.85 -10.66
C LYS A 153 2.60 17.59 -10.00
N PHE A 154 2.61 18.91 -10.13
CA PHE A 154 3.55 19.74 -9.40
C PHE A 154 2.99 20.02 -7.99
N ILE A 155 3.59 19.39 -6.97
CA ILE A 155 3.31 19.76 -5.59
C ILE A 155 4.53 20.49 -5.06
N LYS A 156 4.38 21.77 -4.78
CA LYS A 156 5.37 22.55 -4.02
C LYS A 156 5.28 22.07 -2.56
N ASN A 157 6.06 21.06 -2.22
CA ASN A 157 6.10 20.56 -0.84
C ASN A 157 7.47 20.89 -0.23
N GLU A 158 7.51 22.00 0.49
CA GLU A 158 8.73 22.47 1.17
C GLU A 158 9.23 21.42 2.19
N ASN A 159 8.32 20.73 2.82
CA ASN A 159 8.66 19.66 3.77
C ASN A 159 9.38 18.47 3.11
N PHE A 160 9.14 18.19 1.81
CA PHE A 160 9.84 17.11 1.13
C PHE A 160 11.35 17.35 1.07
N LYS A 161 11.77 18.56 0.74
CA LYS A 161 13.18 18.95 0.69
C LYS A 161 13.84 18.89 2.07
N THR A 162 13.09 19.16 3.13
CA THR A 162 13.59 19.05 4.51
C THR A 162 13.87 17.60 4.90
N TYR A 163 13.02 16.66 4.48
CA TYR A 163 13.17 15.24 4.82
C TYR A 163 14.10 14.48 3.86
N PHE A 164 14.18 14.90 2.60
CA PHE A 164 14.92 14.21 1.54
C PHE A 164 15.72 15.21 0.70
N PRO A 165 16.66 15.96 1.31
CA PRO A 165 17.43 16.98 0.61
C PRO A 165 18.31 16.40 -0.50
N GLU A 166 18.69 15.13 -0.39
CA GLU A 166 19.55 14.43 -1.34
C GLU A 166 18.83 14.06 -2.65
N LEU A 167 17.50 14.07 -2.65
CA LEU A 167 16.72 13.66 -3.81
C LEU A 167 16.44 14.85 -4.73
N THR A 168 16.63 14.61 -6.01
CA THR A 168 16.45 15.60 -7.07
C THR A 168 15.20 15.30 -7.92
N LYS A 169 14.76 16.28 -8.70
CA LYS A 169 13.70 16.06 -9.69
C LYS A 169 14.09 14.96 -10.67
N ASN A 170 15.37 14.90 -11.06
CA ASN A 170 15.89 13.95 -12.02
C ASN A 170 15.75 12.49 -11.53
N ASP A 171 15.93 12.23 -10.23
CA ASP A 171 15.76 10.87 -9.69
C ASP A 171 14.36 10.30 -9.95
N PHE A 172 13.32 11.13 -9.85
CA PHE A 172 11.94 10.72 -10.12
C PHE A 172 11.64 10.60 -11.62
N GLU A 173 12.21 11.46 -12.45
CA GLU A 173 12.05 11.39 -13.90
C GLU A 173 12.72 10.13 -14.47
N GLU A 174 13.88 9.75 -13.95
CA GLU A 174 14.55 8.50 -14.32
C GLU A 174 13.74 7.28 -13.88
N LEU A 175 13.23 7.24 -12.64
CA LEU A 175 12.31 6.18 -12.22
C LEU A 175 11.11 6.07 -13.15
N LYS A 176 10.51 7.19 -13.52
CA LYS A 176 9.33 7.21 -14.40
C LYS A 176 9.64 6.63 -15.79
N LYS A 177 10.79 6.93 -16.35
CA LYS A 177 11.23 6.37 -17.65
C LYS A 177 11.39 4.86 -17.61
N LEU A 178 11.81 4.31 -16.47
CA LEU A 178 12.09 2.89 -16.29
C LEU A 178 10.87 2.07 -15.83
N ILE A 179 9.70 2.68 -15.72
CA ILE A 179 8.55 2.10 -15.00
C ILE A 179 8.09 0.75 -15.56
N PHE A 180 8.21 0.51 -16.85
CA PHE A 180 7.83 -0.74 -17.51
C PHE A 180 8.89 -1.83 -17.45
N ASN A 181 10.15 -1.48 -17.16
CA ASN A 181 11.23 -2.45 -16.95
C ASN A 181 11.50 -2.58 -15.45
N GLN A 182 10.99 -3.64 -14.83
CA GLN A 182 11.05 -3.81 -13.38
C GLN A 182 12.48 -3.91 -12.86
N GLU A 183 13.38 -4.59 -13.58
CA GLU A 183 14.76 -4.77 -13.17
C GLU A 183 15.51 -3.45 -13.14
N SER A 184 15.52 -2.73 -14.26
CA SER A 184 16.13 -1.40 -14.36
C SER A 184 15.54 -0.40 -13.36
N TYR A 185 14.21 -0.49 -13.15
CA TYR A 185 13.51 0.32 -12.16
C TYR A 185 14.02 0.06 -10.73
N PHE A 186 14.22 -1.21 -10.36
CA PHE A 186 14.69 -1.57 -9.02
C PHE A 186 16.18 -1.29 -8.82
N ILE A 187 17.00 -1.35 -9.86
CA ILE A 187 18.38 -0.86 -9.80
C ILE A 187 18.37 0.63 -9.42
N LYS A 188 17.58 1.43 -10.14
CA LYS A 188 17.44 2.87 -9.84
C LYS A 188 16.82 3.14 -8.49
N ALA A 189 15.79 2.39 -8.10
CA ALA A 189 15.19 2.49 -6.76
C ALA A 189 16.21 2.26 -5.65
N LYS A 190 17.07 1.25 -5.81
CA LYS A 190 18.15 0.94 -4.85
C LYS A 190 19.17 2.08 -4.75
N GLU A 191 19.52 2.73 -5.86
CA GLU A 191 20.38 3.92 -5.87
C GLU A 191 19.75 5.08 -5.10
N ILE A 192 18.47 5.37 -5.36
CA ILE A 192 17.72 6.43 -4.67
C ILE A 192 17.69 6.19 -3.17
N VAL A 193 17.36 4.97 -2.75
CA VAL A 193 17.31 4.61 -1.33
C VAL A 193 18.68 4.71 -0.66
N LYS A 194 19.78 4.42 -1.39
CA LYS A 194 21.14 4.61 -0.88
C LYS A 194 21.52 6.07 -0.68
N LYS A 195 21.03 6.99 -1.53
CA LYS A 195 21.27 8.43 -1.37
C LYS A 195 20.66 8.99 -0.09
N ILE A 196 19.52 8.45 0.36
CA ILE A 196 18.80 8.94 1.54
C ILE A 196 19.63 8.71 2.79
N LYS A 197 19.98 9.80 3.49
CA LYS A 197 20.63 9.73 4.78
C LYS A 197 19.64 9.21 5.82
N ILE A 198 19.93 8.03 6.34
CA ILE A 198 19.17 7.45 7.45
C ILE A 198 19.94 7.85 8.70
N LYS A 199 19.29 8.64 9.58
CA LYS A 199 19.81 8.79 10.93
C LYS A 199 19.75 7.41 11.55
N VAL A 200 20.90 6.88 11.95
CA VAL A 200 20.95 5.69 12.80
C VAL A 200 20.32 6.15 14.12
N ASP A 201 19.12 5.65 14.42
CA ASP A 201 18.55 5.83 15.76
C ASP A 201 19.60 5.24 16.72
N GLU A 202 20.10 6.05 17.63
CA GLU A 202 20.98 5.56 18.69
C GLU A 202 20.28 4.39 19.38
N PRO A 203 21.00 3.29 19.67
CA PRO A 203 20.40 2.16 20.36
C PRO A 203 19.78 2.69 21.66
N TYR A 204 18.50 2.42 21.85
CA TYR A 204 17.79 2.73 23.07
C TYR A 204 18.51 2.02 24.22
N ASN A 205 19.39 2.74 24.91
CA ASN A 205 20.02 2.25 26.12
C ASN A 205 18.91 2.04 27.16
N GLN A 206 18.40 0.82 27.25
CA GLN A 206 17.70 0.36 28.42
C GLN A 206 18.75 0.37 29.56
N ASN A 207 18.81 1.46 30.29
CA ASN A 207 19.42 1.50 31.60
C ASN A 207 18.66 0.50 32.46
N LEU A 208 19.19 -0.72 32.55
CA LEU A 208 18.95 -1.64 33.64
C LEU A 208 19.38 -0.90 34.90
N LYS A 209 18.45 -0.28 35.59
CA LYS A 209 18.64 0.05 36.99
C LYS A 209 18.71 -1.29 37.74
N ASN A 210 19.93 -1.69 38.03
CA ASN A 210 20.18 -2.61 39.11
C ASN A 210 19.77 -1.88 40.39
N GLU A 211 18.65 -2.25 40.94
CA GLU A 211 18.37 -2.00 42.34
C GLU A 211 18.86 -3.24 43.10
N ASP A 212 20.17 -3.19 43.48
CA ASP A 212 20.69 -3.87 44.63
C ASP A 212 20.61 -2.89 45.81
N GLN A 213 19.70 -3.09 46.71
CA GLN A 213 19.90 -3.04 48.16
C GLN A 213 18.57 -3.27 48.89
#